data_a86455466e231bbb6046947ec5c8f68e
#
_entry.id   a86455466e231bbb6046947ec5c8f68e
#
_cell.length_a   1.000
_cell.length_b   1.000
_cell.length_c   1.000
_cell.angle_alpha   90.00
_cell.angle_beta   90.00
_cell.angle_gamma   90.00
#
_symmetry.space_group_name_H-M   'P 1'
#
loop_
_entity.id
_entity.type
_entity.pdbx_description
1 polymer ?
#
loop_
_entity_poly.entity_id
_entity_poly.type
_entity_poly.pdbx_seq_one_letter_code
_entity_poly.pdbx_strand_id
1 'polypeptide(L)'
;ILAGETLLAGPGTFIPPERRSVGLVFQDYALFPHLDVLQNVMFGLRDRPAVERRGRALALLEQLRLGARAGDWPHTLSGGEQQRAALARALAREPSVVLMDEPFSGLDPHLRAEVRATVLSALRDAGAAVLIVTHDAEDALLMADDLALMSHGAVIQRGTPEDCYLKPVSREAAGMLGDVNAVPVVVRAGQAETPFGTTPAPGIADGQAVLLVRPESLELAATGAPAKVVAARFAGAVRELVLDVDGLTLRLRTTDRAAGPDTPVTVALSADRAHVTPIV
;
A
#
# COMPACT_ATOMS: atom_id res chain seq x y z
N ILE A 1 -7.89 -20.96 -12.96
CA ILE A 1 -6.71 -20.43 -12.25
C ILE A 1 -5.48 -20.88 -13.00
N LEU A 2 -4.66 -19.92 -13.42
CA LEU A 2 -3.40 -20.14 -14.12
C LEU A 2 -2.24 -19.63 -13.28
N ALA A 3 -1.10 -20.31 -13.34
CA ALA A 3 0.19 -19.80 -12.89
C ALA A 3 1.16 -19.91 -14.07
N GLY A 4 1.47 -18.78 -14.72
CA GLY A 4 2.10 -18.79 -16.03
C GLY A 4 1.24 -19.55 -17.03
N GLU A 5 1.79 -20.54 -17.71
CA GLU A 5 1.08 -21.41 -18.66
C GLU A 5 0.41 -22.62 -18.01
N THR A 6 0.64 -22.85 -16.70
CA THR A 6 0.13 -24.04 -15.98
C THR A 6 -1.30 -23.81 -15.48
N LEU A 7 -2.26 -24.62 -15.95
CA LEU A 7 -3.62 -24.63 -15.43
C LEU A 7 -3.67 -25.33 -14.07
N LEU A 8 -3.89 -24.57 -13.00
CA LEU A 8 -3.98 -25.08 -11.63
C LEU A 8 -5.38 -25.58 -11.27
N ALA A 9 -6.42 -24.88 -11.77
CA ALA A 9 -7.80 -25.28 -11.57
C ALA A 9 -8.68 -24.71 -12.68
N GLY A 10 -9.58 -25.57 -13.23
CA GLY A 10 -10.51 -25.23 -14.31
C GLY A 10 -11.30 -26.46 -14.73
N PRO A 11 -12.04 -26.40 -15.85
CA PRO A 11 -12.79 -27.54 -16.35
C PRO A 11 -11.89 -28.77 -16.54
N GLY A 12 -12.20 -29.86 -15.83
CA GLY A 12 -11.46 -31.11 -15.92
C GLY A 12 -10.07 -31.13 -15.26
N THR A 13 -9.63 -30.03 -14.63
CA THR A 13 -8.31 -29.95 -13.99
C THR A 13 -8.42 -29.36 -12.59
N PHE A 14 -7.86 -30.06 -11.61
CA PHE A 14 -7.70 -29.57 -10.26
C PHE A 14 -6.37 -30.11 -9.68
N ILE A 15 -5.38 -29.23 -9.55
CA ILE A 15 -4.13 -29.54 -8.86
C ILE A 15 -4.35 -29.25 -7.37
N PRO A 16 -4.17 -30.23 -6.47
CA PRO A 16 -4.28 -30.02 -5.04
C PRO A 16 -3.34 -28.90 -4.55
N PRO A 17 -3.75 -28.07 -3.58
CA PRO A 17 -2.96 -26.94 -3.09
C PRO A 17 -1.50 -27.28 -2.75
N GLU A 18 -1.27 -28.42 -2.09
CA GLU A 18 0.06 -28.87 -1.68
C GLU A 18 1.00 -29.24 -2.85
N ARG A 19 0.45 -29.39 -4.05
CA ARG A 19 1.22 -29.67 -5.29
C ARG A 19 1.38 -28.44 -6.16
N ARG A 20 0.82 -27.30 -5.76
CA ARG A 20 0.98 -26.03 -6.48
C ARG A 20 2.31 -25.40 -6.07
N SER A 21 3.00 -24.77 -7.03
CA SER A 21 4.19 -23.95 -6.75
C SER A 21 3.78 -22.57 -6.21
N VAL A 22 2.98 -22.55 -5.14
CA VAL A 22 2.44 -21.35 -4.51
C VAL A 22 2.80 -21.35 -3.03
N GLY A 23 3.46 -20.28 -2.58
CA GLY A 23 3.68 -19.98 -1.17
C GLY A 23 2.51 -19.14 -0.64
N LEU A 24 2.10 -19.39 0.61
CA LEU A 24 1.01 -18.65 1.24
C LEU A 24 1.42 -18.17 2.62
N VAL A 25 1.24 -16.88 2.88
CA VAL A 25 1.42 -16.25 4.19
C VAL A 25 0.07 -15.69 4.62
N PHE A 26 -0.47 -16.24 5.71
CA PHE A 26 -1.74 -15.82 6.29
C PHE A 26 -1.56 -14.64 7.23
N GLN A 27 -2.63 -13.91 7.50
CA GLN A 27 -2.67 -12.76 8.40
C GLN A 27 -2.24 -13.12 9.84
N ASP A 28 -2.59 -14.31 10.33
CA ASP A 28 -2.21 -14.86 11.64
C ASP A 28 -0.90 -15.66 11.61
N TYR A 29 -0.16 -15.55 10.48
CA TYR A 29 1.10 -16.25 10.18
C TYR A 29 0.97 -17.77 10.13
N ALA A 30 -0.02 -18.38 10.74
CA ALA A 30 -0.34 -19.81 10.79
C ALA A 30 0.88 -20.71 11.03
N LEU A 31 1.79 -20.31 11.92
CA LEU A 31 2.91 -21.13 12.34
C LEU A 31 2.42 -22.32 13.17
N PHE A 32 3.05 -23.48 12.98
CA PHE A 32 2.74 -24.67 13.76
C PHE A 32 3.25 -24.49 15.19
N PRO A 33 2.38 -24.40 16.21
CA PRO A 33 2.79 -24.08 17.57
C PRO A 33 3.58 -25.20 18.27
N HIS A 34 3.51 -26.41 17.76
CA HIS A 34 4.20 -27.61 18.26
C HIS A 34 5.53 -27.89 17.55
N LEU A 35 5.99 -26.98 16.70
CA LEU A 35 7.26 -27.02 15.98
C LEU A 35 8.06 -25.77 16.32
N ASP A 36 9.38 -25.89 16.47
CA ASP A 36 10.27 -24.73 16.53
C ASP A 36 10.33 -23.99 15.19
N VAL A 37 10.99 -22.83 15.15
CA VAL A 37 11.09 -21.98 13.94
C VAL A 37 11.76 -22.75 12.78
N LEU A 38 12.85 -23.44 13.04
CA LEU A 38 13.53 -24.23 12.02
C LEU A 38 12.66 -25.35 11.49
N GLN A 39 11.98 -26.09 12.36
CA GLN A 39 11.05 -27.15 11.99
C GLN A 39 9.86 -26.64 11.19
N ASN A 40 9.34 -25.45 11.53
CA ASN A 40 8.30 -24.77 10.75
C ASN A 40 8.76 -24.54 9.31
N VAL A 41 9.96 -24.00 9.10
CA VAL A 41 10.50 -23.75 7.77
C VAL A 41 10.78 -25.05 7.02
N MET A 42 11.30 -26.06 7.71
CA MET A 42 11.59 -27.39 7.14
C MET A 42 10.32 -28.19 6.77
N PHE A 43 9.15 -27.81 7.31
CA PHE A 43 7.90 -28.57 7.15
C PHE A 43 7.52 -28.79 5.69
N GLY A 44 7.67 -27.77 4.84
CA GLY A 44 7.38 -27.85 3.41
C GLY A 44 8.40 -28.63 2.56
N LEU A 45 9.53 -29.03 3.15
CA LEU A 45 10.68 -29.64 2.44
C LEU A 45 10.80 -31.16 2.66
N ARG A 46 9.70 -31.84 3.03
CA ARG A 46 9.73 -33.26 3.44
C ARG A 46 10.22 -34.23 2.36
N ASP A 47 10.10 -33.84 1.11
CA ASP A 47 10.54 -34.57 -0.09
C ASP A 47 12.05 -34.44 -0.38
N ARG A 48 12.79 -33.61 0.35
CA ARG A 48 14.24 -33.41 0.22
C ARG A 48 15.02 -34.19 1.31
N PRO A 49 16.29 -34.56 1.08
CA PRO A 49 17.16 -35.16 2.11
C PRO A 49 17.29 -34.25 3.34
N ALA A 50 17.41 -34.86 4.54
CA ALA A 50 17.40 -34.12 5.82
C ALA A 50 18.49 -33.02 5.90
N VAL A 51 19.67 -33.25 5.35
CA VAL A 51 20.79 -32.32 5.34
C VAL A 51 20.45 -31.08 4.46
N GLU A 52 19.88 -31.29 3.29
CA GLU A 52 19.47 -30.24 2.38
C GLU A 52 18.33 -29.40 2.99
N ARG A 53 17.32 -30.03 3.59
CA ARG A 53 16.22 -29.37 4.28
C ARG A 53 16.74 -28.39 5.34
N ARG A 54 17.64 -28.88 6.20
CA ARG A 54 18.21 -28.09 7.28
C ARG A 54 19.07 -26.93 6.74
N GLY A 55 19.93 -27.21 5.76
CA GLY A 55 20.77 -26.19 5.13
C GLY A 55 19.94 -25.06 4.48
N ARG A 56 18.93 -25.43 3.69
CA ARG A 56 18.01 -24.47 3.05
C ARG A 56 17.23 -23.66 4.08
N ALA A 57 16.69 -24.29 5.09
CA ALA A 57 15.91 -23.61 6.13
C ALA A 57 16.78 -22.63 6.92
N LEU A 58 18.00 -23.00 7.31
CA LEU A 58 18.92 -22.11 8.00
C LEU A 58 19.33 -20.92 7.11
N ALA A 59 19.61 -21.14 5.83
CA ALA A 59 19.95 -20.06 4.91
C ALA A 59 18.81 -19.02 4.80
N LEU A 60 17.55 -19.45 4.71
CA LEU A 60 16.39 -18.57 4.69
C LEU A 60 16.19 -17.83 6.03
N LEU A 61 16.41 -18.52 7.15
CA LEU A 61 16.34 -17.88 8.46
C LEU A 61 17.41 -16.81 8.64
N GLU A 62 18.64 -17.04 8.17
CA GLU A 62 19.69 -16.02 8.17
C GLU A 62 19.33 -14.83 7.28
N GLN A 63 18.85 -15.07 6.06
CA GLN A 63 18.41 -14.02 5.13
C GLN A 63 17.31 -13.15 5.75
N LEU A 64 16.40 -13.76 6.51
CA LEU A 64 15.29 -13.09 7.19
C LEU A 64 15.63 -12.63 8.62
N ARG A 65 16.92 -12.64 9.01
CA ARG A 65 17.43 -12.21 10.32
C ARG A 65 16.81 -12.98 11.49
N LEU A 66 16.61 -14.28 11.30
CA LEU A 66 16.05 -15.19 12.31
C LEU A 66 17.01 -16.34 12.67
N GLY A 67 18.27 -16.32 12.21
CA GLY A 67 19.22 -17.39 12.45
C GLY A 67 19.38 -17.74 13.94
N ALA A 68 19.51 -16.70 14.80
CA ALA A 68 19.61 -16.87 16.25
C ALA A 68 18.30 -17.38 16.90
N ARG A 69 17.17 -17.34 16.20
CA ARG A 69 15.85 -17.77 16.66
C ARG A 69 15.44 -19.16 16.16
N ALA A 70 16.32 -19.84 15.45
CA ALA A 70 15.99 -21.12 14.77
C ALA A 70 15.42 -22.19 15.72
N GLY A 71 15.87 -22.25 16.97
CA GLY A 71 15.39 -23.18 18.00
C GLY A 71 14.24 -22.66 18.86
N ASP A 72 13.78 -21.42 18.65
CA ASP A 72 12.73 -20.82 19.46
C ASP A 72 11.34 -21.30 19.01
N TRP A 73 10.36 -21.17 19.91
CA TRP A 73 8.98 -21.54 19.64
C TRP A 73 8.18 -20.34 19.10
N PRO A 74 7.18 -20.55 18.22
CA PRO A 74 6.39 -19.46 17.65
C PRO A 74 5.84 -18.46 18.68
N HIS A 75 5.37 -18.93 19.82
CA HIS A 75 4.77 -18.09 20.86
C HIS A 75 5.79 -17.22 21.63
N THR A 76 7.09 -17.45 21.47
CA THR A 76 8.16 -16.65 22.07
C THR A 76 8.64 -15.54 21.12
N LEU A 77 8.19 -15.54 19.88
CA LEU A 77 8.55 -14.57 18.85
C LEU A 77 7.65 -13.32 18.89
N SER A 78 8.23 -12.16 18.61
CA SER A 78 7.45 -10.97 18.26
C SER A 78 6.65 -11.16 16.96
N GLY A 79 5.60 -10.35 16.73
CA GLY A 79 4.79 -10.44 15.52
C GLY A 79 5.63 -10.33 14.23
N GLY A 80 6.61 -9.43 14.17
CA GLY A 80 7.51 -9.30 13.02
C GLY A 80 8.44 -10.50 12.84
N GLU A 81 8.87 -11.17 13.92
CA GLU A 81 9.64 -12.40 13.85
C GLU A 81 8.76 -13.57 13.37
N GLN A 82 7.52 -13.66 13.85
CA GLN A 82 6.56 -14.68 13.38
C GLN A 82 6.25 -14.51 11.88
N GLN A 83 6.05 -13.28 11.43
CA GLN A 83 5.85 -12.98 10.02
C GLN A 83 7.03 -13.43 9.16
N ARG A 84 8.26 -13.06 9.54
CA ARG A 84 9.46 -13.48 8.80
C ARG A 84 9.64 -15.01 8.81
N ALA A 85 9.29 -15.67 9.90
CA ALA A 85 9.32 -17.13 9.97
C ALA A 85 8.27 -17.77 9.03
N ALA A 86 7.05 -17.22 8.95
CA ALA A 86 6.03 -17.66 8.01
C ALA A 86 6.45 -17.44 6.55
N LEU A 87 7.10 -16.32 6.25
CA LEU A 87 7.66 -16.06 4.93
C LEU A 87 8.80 -17.05 4.60
N ALA A 88 9.72 -17.32 5.54
CA ALA A 88 10.75 -18.35 5.36
C ALA A 88 10.15 -19.69 5.00
N ARG A 89 9.08 -20.11 5.70
CA ARG A 89 8.35 -21.33 5.41
C ARG A 89 7.72 -21.33 4.01
N ALA A 90 7.12 -20.19 3.60
CA ALA A 90 6.51 -20.06 2.28
C ALA A 90 7.55 -20.12 1.16
N LEU A 91 8.72 -19.48 1.34
CA LEU A 91 9.82 -19.43 0.36
C LEU A 91 10.65 -20.73 0.33
N ALA A 92 10.57 -21.59 1.34
CA ALA A 92 11.40 -22.79 1.44
C ALA A 92 11.30 -23.70 0.21
N ARG A 93 10.10 -23.83 -0.35
CA ARG A 93 9.81 -24.66 -1.54
C ARG A 93 10.14 -24.00 -2.88
N GLU A 94 10.72 -22.80 -2.88
CA GLU A 94 11.01 -22.05 -4.11
C GLU A 94 9.75 -21.85 -4.97
N PRO A 95 8.69 -21.23 -4.41
CA PRO A 95 7.43 -21.07 -5.12
C PRO A 95 7.58 -20.11 -6.31
N SER A 96 6.82 -20.36 -7.38
CA SER A 96 6.72 -19.42 -8.49
C SER A 96 5.83 -18.21 -8.19
N VAL A 97 4.93 -18.36 -7.22
CA VAL A 97 4.01 -17.31 -6.75
C VAL A 97 3.95 -17.32 -5.23
N VAL A 98 3.97 -16.13 -4.62
CA VAL A 98 3.71 -15.93 -3.18
C VAL A 98 2.45 -15.09 -3.01
N LEU A 99 1.51 -15.58 -2.21
CA LEU A 99 0.31 -14.87 -1.81
C LEU A 99 0.46 -14.45 -0.35
N MET A 100 0.21 -13.19 -0.05
CA MET A 100 0.29 -12.66 1.32
C MET A 100 -1.00 -11.92 1.65
N ASP A 101 -1.63 -12.32 2.75
CA ASP A 101 -2.87 -11.71 3.22
C ASP A 101 -2.57 -10.88 4.47
N GLU A 102 -2.74 -9.55 4.36
CA GLU A 102 -2.53 -8.57 5.44
C GLU A 102 -1.20 -8.78 6.22
N PRO A 103 -0.06 -8.95 5.53
CA PRO A 103 1.14 -9.45 6.19
C PRO A 103 1.70 -8.54 7.27
N PHE A 104 1.36 -7.23 7.27
CA PHE A 104 1.93 -6.27 8.21
C PHE A 104 0.91 -5.68 9.19
N SER A 105 -0.35 -6.13 9.18
CA SER A 105 -1.44 -5.54 9.94
C SER A 105 -1.26 -5.59 11.46
N GLY A 106 -0.55 -6.58 11.98
CA GLY A 106 -0.31 -6.76 13.42
C GLY A 106 0.99 -6.14 13.95
N LEU A 107 1.74 -5.39 13.12
CA LEU A 107 3.05 -4.87 13.49
C LEU A 107 2.98 -3.44 14.03
N ASP A 108 3.86 -3.18 15.01
CA ASP A 108 4.14 -1.81 15.46
C ASP A 108 4.67 -0.96 14.29
N PRO A 109 4.28 0.32 14.16
CA PRO A 109 4.69 1.18 13.04
C PRO A 109 6.21 1.31 12.87
N HIS A 110 6.98 1.35 13.97
CA HIS A 110 8.44 1.45 13.88
C HIS A 110 9.07 0.16 13.34
N LEU A 111 8.55 -0.99 13.77
CA LEU A 111 9.01 -2.29 13.31
C LEU A 111 8.57 -2.61 11.87
N ARG A 112 7.41 -2.09 11.45
CA ARG A 112 6.82 -2.35 10.13
C ARG A 112 7.77 -1.99 8.99
N ALA A 113 8.40 -0.81 9.04
CA ALA A 113 9.32 -0.36 7.98
C ALA A 113 10.55 -1.30 7.84
N GLU A 114 11.14 -1.76 8.94
CA GLU A 114 12.27 -2.69 8.91
C GLU A 114 11.87 -4.07 8.40
N VAL A 115 10.73 -4.59 8.88
CA VAL A 115 10.20 -5.89 8.46
C VAL A 115 9.84 -5.85 6.97
N ARG A 116 9.17 -4.78 6.49
CA ARG A 116 8.84 -4.56 5.09
C ARG A 116 10.08 -4.61 4.20
N ALA A 117 11.13 -3.88 4.56
CA ALA A 117 12.38 -3.87 3.79
C ALA A 117 13.03 -5.27 3.70
N THR A 118 13.05 -6.01 4.82
CA THR A 118 13.58 -7.38 4.88
C THR A 118 12.75 -8.34 4.02
N VAL A 119 11.43 -8.24 4.11
CA VAL A 119 10.48 -9.06 3.33
C VAL A 119 10.62 -8.79 1.84
N LEU A 120 10.65 -7.51 1.42
CA LEU A 120 10.84 -7.12 0.02
C LEU A 120 12.14 -7.65 -0.57
N SER A 121 13.25 -7.56 0.19
CA SER A 121 14.53 -8.11 -0.26
C SER A 121 14.44 -9.61 -0.48
N ALA A 122 13.89 -10.36 0.47
CA ALA A 122 13.77 -11.81 0.37
C ALA A 122 12.85 -12.26 -0.79
N LEU A 123 11.76 -11.51 -1.05
CA LEU A 123 10.86 -11.78 -2.16
C LEU A 123 11.52 -11.52 -3.53
N ARG A 124 12.29 -10.44 -3.66
CA ARG A 124 13.06 -10.13 -4.88
C ARG A 124 14.13 -11.18 -5.16
N ASP A 125 14.86 -11.58 -4.13
CA ASP A 125 15.90 -12.61 -4.25
C ASP A 125 15.32 -13.97 -4.65
N ALA A 126 14.09 -14.25 -4.22
CA ALA A 126 13.38 -15.48 -4.59
C ALA A 126 12.89 -15.47 -6.05
N GLY A 127 12.77 -14.32 -6.70
CA GLY A 127 12.30 -14.19 -8.08
C GLY A 127 10.85 -14.66 -8.31
N ALA A 128 10.05 -14.79 -7.26
CA ALA A 128 8.66 -15.21 -7.33
C ALA A 128 7.75 -14.01 -7.69
N ALA A 129 6.67 -14.28 -8.42
CA ALA A 129 5.58 -13.32 -8.54
C ALA A 129 4.87 -13.19 -7.18
N VAL A 130 4.55 -11.96 -6.77
CA VAL A 130 3.98 -11.71 -5.43
C VAL A 130 2.63 -11.01 -5.57
N LEU A 131 1.62 -11.55 -4.87
CA LEU A 131 0.34 -10.87 -4.67
C LEU A 131 0.16 -10.59 -3.18
N ILE A 132 0.07 -9.30 -2.84
CA ILE A 132 -0.18 -8.84 -1.48
C ILE A 132 -1.59 -8.25 -1.41
N VAL A 133 -2.38 -8.70 -0.45
CA VAL A 133 -3.65 -8.07 -0.08
C VAL A 133 -3.37 -7.24 1.17
N THR A 134 -3.72 -5.96 1.13
CA THR A 134 -3.58 -5.05 2.27
C THR A 134 -4.63 -3.95 2.22
N HIS A 135 -5.01 -3.42 3.38
CA HIS A 135 -5.80 -2.20 3.52
C HIS A 135 -4.93 -0.99 3.89
N ASP A 136 -3.62 -1.19 4.05
CA ASP A 136 -2.68 -0.13 4.38
C ASP A 136 -2.15 0.52 3.10
N ALA A 137 -2.46 1.81 2.92
CA ALA A 137 -2.07 2.57 1.74
C ALA A 137 -0.55 2.69 1.59
N GLU A 138 0.18 2.81 2.71
CA GLU A 138 1.64 2.93 2.70
C GLU A 138 2.29 1.62 2.23
N ASP A 139 1.81 0.47 2.72
CA ASP A 139 2.30 -0.83 2.26
C ASP A 139 2.04 -1.01 0.76
N ALA A 140 0.82 -0.67 0.30
CA ALA A 140 0.46 -0.75 -1.11
C ALA A 140 1.37 0.13 -2.00
N LEU A 141 1.56 1.40 -1.62
CA LEU A 141 2.36 2.35 -2.39
C LEU A 141 3.86 2.02 -2.42
N LEU A 142 4.42 1.47 -1.33
CA LEU A 142 5.85 1.20 -1.22
C LEU A 142 6.29 -0.16 -1.76
N MET A 143 5.37 -1.12 -1.84
CA MET A 143 5.74 -2.50 -2.18
C MET A 143 5.33 -2.93 -3.59
N ALA A 144 4.29 -2.35 -4.15
CA ALA A 144 3.74 -2.83 -5.40
C ALA A 144 4.44 -2.22 -6.62
N ASP A 145 4.58 -3.04 -7.65
CA ASP A 145 4.89 -2.58 -9.02
C ASP A 145 3.59 -2.24 -9.76
N ASP A 146 2.47 -2.90 -9.40
CA ASP A 146 1.14 -2.73 -9.99
C ASP A 146 0.08 -2.85 -8.88
N LEU A 147 -0.86 -1.91 -8.82
CA LEU A 147 -1.94 -1.87 -7.85
C LEU A 147 -3.28 -2.22 -8.49
N ALA A 148 -4.11 -2.93 -7.73
CA ALA A 148 -5.52 -3.12 -8.03
C ALA A 148 -6.35 -2.61 -6.84
N LEU A 149 -7.02 -1.47 -6.99
CA LEU A 149 -7.94 -0.94 -5.99
C LEU A 149 -9.28 -1.65 -6.12
N MET A 150 -9.75 -2.23 -5.03
CA MET A 150 -10.99 -3.01 -5.00
C MET A 150 -12.03 -2.35 -4.09
N SER A 151 -13.25 -2.22 -4.59
CA SER A 151 -14.41 -1.79 -3.83
C SER A 151 -15.61 -2.66 -4.17
N HIS A 152 -16.42 -3.00 -3.17
CA HIS A 152 -17.64 -3.81 -3.32
C HIS A 152 -17.46 -5.09 -4.16
N GLY A 153 -16.29 -5.75 -4.05
CA GLY A 153 -15.98 -6.98 -4.77
C GLY A 153 -15.55 -6.80 -6.22
N ALA A 154 -15.39 -5.55 -6.69
CA ALA A 154 -14.94 -5.23 -8.04
C ALA A 154 -13.62 -4.44 -8.02
N VAL A 155 -12.78 -4.63 -9.03
CA VAL A 155 -11.62 -3.79 -9.26
C VAL A 155 -12.10 -2.48 -9.89
N ILE A 156 -11.93 -1.36 -9.17
CA ILE A 156 -12.34 -0.02 -9.62
C ILE A 156 -11.22 0.73 -10.35
N GLN A 157 -9.97 0.43 -10.04
CA GLN A 157 -8.80 1.00 -10.72
C GLN A 157 -7.64 0.01 -10.66
N ARG A 158 -6.83 0.00 -11.73
CA ARG A 158 -5.55 -0.71 -11.78
C ARG A 158 -4.50 0.17 -12.46
N GLY A 159 -3.26 0.11 -11.98
CA GLY A 159 -2.13 0.84 -12.55
C GLY A 159 -0.93 0.85 -11.61
N THR A 160 0.11 1.61 -11.97
CA THR A 160 1.23 1.83 -11.07
C THR A 160 0.77 2.54 -9.79
N PRO A 161 1.49 2.40 -8.66
CA PRO A 161 1.21 3.15 -7.43
C PRO A 161 1.09 4.66 -7.68
N GLU A 162 1.99 5.22 -8.48
CA GLU A 162 2.00 6.64 -8.81
C GLU A 162 0.75 7.05 -9.62
N ASP A 163 0.36 6.30 -10.64
CA ASP A 163 -0.85 6.59 -11.42
C ASP A 163 -2.11 6.49 -10.54
N CYS A 164 -2.22 5.44 -9.71
CA CYS A 164 -3.36 5.28 -8.81
C CYS A 164 -3.46 6.42 -7.79
N TYR A 165 -2.31 6.92 -7.32
CA TYR A 165 -2.25 8.01 -6.33
C TYR A 165 -2.52 9.38 -6.94
N LEU A 166 -1.91 9.69 -8.10
CA LEU A 166 -1.97 11.02 -8.74
C LEU A 166 -3.18 11.17 -9.67
N LYS A 167 -3.66 10.08 -10.28
CA LYS A 167 -4.76 10.07 -11.26
C LYS A 167 -5.87 9.11 -10.84
N PRO A 168 -6.45 9.27 -9.65
CA PRO A 168 -7.52 8.38 -9.19
C PRO A 168 -8.77 8.54 -10.05
N VAL A 169 -9.40 7.42 -10.43
CA VAL A 169 -10.62 7.42 -11.27
C VAL A 169 -11.85 7.97 -10.54
N SER A 170 -11.82 8.05 -9.21
CA SER A 170 -12.91 8.56 -8.38
C SER A 170 -12.41 9.05 -7.03
N ARG A 171 -13.27 9.78 -6.30
CA ARG A 171 -13.02 10.16 -4.91
C ARG A 171 -12.81 8.93 -4.01
N GLU A 172 -13.54 7.84 -4.27
CA GLU A 172 -13.39 6.59 -3.53
C GLU A 172 -12.00 6.00 -3.72
N ALA A 173 -11.56 5.85 -4.97
CA ALA A 173 -10.21 5.36 -5.30
C ALA A 173 -9.12 6.24 -4.66
N ALA A 174 -9.29 7.56 -4.71
CA ALA A 174 -8.37 8.49 -4.06
C ALA A 174 -8.30 8.26 -2.55
N GLY A 175 -9.46 8.08 -1.89
CA GLY A 175 -9.58 7.88 -0.44
C GLY A 175 -8.93 6.59 0.06
N MET A 176 -8.83 5.56 -0.78
CA MET A 176 -8.15 4.31 -0.43
C MET A 176 -6.64 4.45 -0.24
N LEU A 177 -6.04 5.42 -0.93
CA LEU A 177 -4.58 5.63 -0.90
C LEU A 177 -4.15 6.81 -0.02
N GLY A 178 -5.08 7.45 0.69
CA GLY A 178 -4.79 8.53 1.62
C GLY A 178 -5.80 9.67 1.58
N ASP A 179 -5.54 10.71 2.38
CA ASP A 179 -6.39 11.89 2.44
C ASP A 179 -6.49 12.60 1.08
N VAL A 180 -7.69 13.09 0.77
CA VAL A 180 -7.95 13.86 -0.44
C VAL A 180 -8.97 14.95 -0.18
N ASN A 181 -8.72 16.14 -0.71
CA ASN A 181 -9.70 17.20 -0.83
C ASN A 181 -10.52 16.98 -2.11
N ALA A 182 -11.84 17.07 -2.02
CA ALA A 182 -12.73 16.97 -3.15
C ALA A 182 -13.41 18.34 -3.36
N VAL A 183 -13.00 19.05 -4.39
CA VAL A 183 -13.49 20.39 -4.71
C VAL A 183 -14.47 20.30 -5.87
N PRO A 184 -15.75 20.67 -5.69
CA PRO A 184 -16.70 20.76 -6.81
C PRO A 184 -16.21 21.79 -7.84
N VAL A 185 -16.24 21.42 -9.11
CA VAL A 185 -15.79 22.28 -10.21
C VAL A 185 -16.74 22.17 -11.40
N VAL A 186 -16.65 23.12 -12.32
CA VAL A 186 -17.35 23.09 -13.61
C VAL A 186 -16.32 23.00 -14.71
N VAL A 187 -16.46 21.99 -15.57
CA VAL A 187 -15.62 21.82 -16.76
C VAL A 187 -16.28 22.48 -17.95
N ARG A 188 -15.50 23.27 -18.70
CA ARG A 188 -15.89 23.87 -19.97
C ARG A 188 -14.72 23.81 -20.95
N ALA A 189 -14.96 23.29 -22.14
CA ALA A 189 -13.95 23.18 -23.19
C ALA A 189 -12.63 22.53 -22.72
N GLY A 190 -12.72 21.46 -21.91
CA GLY A 190 -11.56 20.74 -21.37
C GLY A 190 -10.77 21.45 -20.28
N GLN A 191 -11.35 22.48 -19.66
CA GLN A 191 -10.78 23.23 -18.54
C GLN A 191 -11.75 23.23 -17.35
N ALA A 192 -11.25 23.02 -16.14
CA ALA A 192 -12.01 23.13 -14.91
C ALA A 192 -11.76 24.47 -14.23
N GLU A 193 -12.83 25.21 -13.93
CA GLU A 193 -12.77 26.43 -13.12
C GLU A 193 -12.68 26.05 -11.65
N THR A 194 -11.62 26.47 -10.97
CA THR A 194 -11.33 26.12 -9.56
C THR A 194 -11.05 27.37 -8.73
N PRO A 195 -11.15 27.33 -7.41
CA PRO A 195 -10.74 28.45 -6.55
C PRO A 195 -9.27 28.86 -6.73
N PHE A 196 -8.44 27.94 -7.26
CA PHE A 196 -6.99 28.15 -7.48
C PHE A 196 -6.66 28.63 -8.90
N GLY A 197 -7.66 28.90 -9.72
CA GLY A 197 -7.51 29.20 -11.15
C GLY A 197 -7.99 28.07 -12.05
N THR A 198 -7.60 28.09 -13.30
CA THR A 198 -8.05 27.09 -14.29
C THR A 198 -7.12 25.90 -14.31
N THR A 199 -7.69 24.69 -14.27
CA THR A 199 -6.97 23.41 -14.30
C THR A 199 -7.38 22.61 -15.54
N PRO A 200 -6.46 22.00 -16.31
CA PRO A 200 -6.79 21.13 -17.42
C PRO A 200 -7.64 19.92 -16.96
N ALA A 201 -8.66 19.58 -17.74
CA ALA A 201 -9.57 18.47 -17.49
C ALA A 201 -9.72 17.60 -18.77
N PRO A 202 -8.63 17.00 -19.29
CA PRO A 202 -8.67 16.26 -20.53
C PRO A 202 -9.57 15.03 -20.40
N GLY A 203 -10.44 14.82 -21.39
CA GLY A 203 -11.35 13.66 -21.43
C GLY A 203 -12.57 13.75 -20.50
N ILE A 204 -12.71 14.84 -19.75
CA ILE A 204 -13.90 15.10 -18.92
C ILE A 204 -14.91 15.93 -19.75
N ALA A 205 -16.15 15.47 -19.81
CA ALA A 205 -17.22 16.16 -20.50
C ALA A 205 -17.54 17.51 -19.81
N ASP A 206 -18.03 18.48 -20.60
CA ASP A 206 -18.51 19.76 -20.06
C ASP A 206 -19.64 19.51 -19.03
N GLY A 207 -19.57 20.19 -17.90
CA GLY A 207 -20.52 20.06 -16.81
C GLY A 207 -19.86 20.00 -15.44
N GLN A 208 -20.63 19.48 -14.47
CA GLN A 208 -20.14 19.33 -13.09
C GLN A 208 -19.13 18.19 -12.99
N ALA A 209 -18.05 18.44 -12.27
CA ALA A 209 -16.96 17.49 -12.01
C ALA A 209 -16.39 17.71 -10.61
N VAL A 210 -15.43 16.90 -10.22
CA VAL A 210 -14.71 17.03 -8.95
C VAL A 210 -13.22 17.13 -9.22
N LEU A 211 -12.60 18.17 -8.67
CA LEU A 211 -11.14 18.27 -8.60
C LEU A 211 -10.68 17.55 -7.31
N LEU A 212 -9.87 16.55 -7.48
CA LEU A 212 -9.23 15.81 -6.39
C LEU A 212 -7.84 16.38 -6.14
N VAL A 213 -7.59 16.81 -4.90
CA VAL A 213 -6.34 17.48 -4.51
C VAL A 213 -5.82 16.84 -3.23
N ARG A 214 -4.59 16.34 -3.26
CA ARG A 214 -3.93 15.84 -2.04
C ARG A 214 -3.60 17.01 -1.11
N PRO A 215 -3.64 16.83 0.23
CA PRO A 215 -3.30 17.90 1.18
C PRO A 215 -1.90 18.47 0.99
N GLU A 216 -0.94 17.66 0.54
CA GLU A 216 0.44 18.06 0.23
C GLU A 216 0.61 18.71 -1.14
N SER A 217 -0.44 18.75 -1.96
CA SER A 217 -0.46 19.47 -3.26
C SER A 217 -0.93 20.92 -3.13
N LEU A 218 -1.42 21.28 -1.94
CA LEU A 218 -1.71 22.66 -1.58
C LEU A 218 -0.53 23.25 -0.83
N GLU A 219 -0.19 24.49 -1.14
CA GLU A 219 0.91 25.22 -0.48
C GLU A 219 0.51 26.64 -0.10
N LEU A 220 1.10 27.16 0.98
CA LEU A 220 0.99 28.56 1.35
C LEU A 220 1.88 29.37 0.41
N ALA A 221 1.32 30.36 -0.29
CA ALA A 221 2.01 31.10 -1.34
C ALA A 221 1.69 32.60 -1.27
N ALA A 222 2.49 33.40 -1.97
CA ALA A 222 2.24 34.83 -2.07
C ALA A 222 1.06 35.17 -3.02
N THR A 223 0.75 34.25 -3.97
CA THR A 223 -0.33 34.40 -4.94
C THR A 223 -1.16 33.12 -5.00
N GLY A 224 -2.49 33.25 -5.17
CA GLY A 224 -3.41 32.11 -5.22
C GLY A 224 -4.77 32.44 -4.66
N ALA A 225 -5.48 31.46 -4.15
CA ALA A 225 -6.80 31.66 -3.53
C ALA A 225 -6.66 32.21 -2.11
N PRO A 226 -7.43 33.26 -1.74
CA PRO A 226 -7.50 33.69 -0.36
C PRO A 226 -8.16 32.61 0.51
N ALA A 227 -7.61 32.39 1.69
CA ALA A 227 -8.10 31.39 2.61
C ALA A 227 -7.96 31.87 4.06
N LYS A 228 -8.70 31.24 4.96
CA LYS A 228 -8.57 31.42 6.41
C LYS A 228 -8.21 30.11 7.06
N VAL A 229 -7.21 30.10 7.94
CA VAL A 229 -6.88 28.92 8.75
C VAL A 229 -7.95 28.75 9.83
N VAL A 230 -8.72 27.67 9.76
CA VAL A 230 -9.74 27.30 10.77
C VAL A 230 -9.10 26.54 11.92
N ALA A 231 -8.19 25.64 11.62
CA ALA A 231 -7.46 24.86 12.62
C ALA A 231 -6.04 24.52 12.15
N ALA A 232 -5.13 24.39 13.10
CA ALA A 232 -3.75 23.98 12.85
C ALA A 232 -3.33 22.93 13.88
N ARG A 233 -2.79 21.81 13.41
CA ARG A 233 -2.33 20.70 14.24
C ARG A 233 -0.87 20.35 13.94
N PHE A 234 -0.09 20.06 14.95
CA PHE A 234 1.26 19.58 14.79
C PHE A 234 1.24 18.05 14.59
N ALA A 235 1.77 17.59 13.47
CA ALA A 235 1.85 16.17 13.10
C ALA A 235 3.31 15.73 12.86
N GLY A 236 4.21 16.09 13.77
CA GLY A 236 5.63 15.73 13.67
C GLY A 236 6.38 16.54 12.62
N ALA A 237 6.73 15.91 11.50
CA ALA A 237 7.50 16.56 10.43
C ALA A 237 6.70 17.67 9.71
N VAL A 238 5.38 17.61 9.74
CA VAL A 238 4.49 18.56 9.08
C VAL A 238 3.47 19.14 10.05
N ARG A 239 2.81 20.21 9.65
CA ARG A 239 1.56 20.69 10.23
C ARG A 239 0.41 20.40 9.30
N GLU A 240 -0.70 20.01 9.87
CA GLU A 240 -1.98 19.89 9.17
C GLU A 240 -2.81 21.15 9.44
N LEU A 241 -3.13 21.85 8.39
CA LEU A 241 -4.01 23.02 8.42
C LEU A 241 -5.37 22.61 7.87
N VAL A 242 -6.43 23.07 8.52
CA VAL A 242 -7.79 23.08 7.98
C VAL A 242 -8.06 24.50 7.53
N LEU A 243 -8.39 24.67 6.28
CA LEU A 243 -8.59 25.95 5.64
C LEU A 243 -10.04 26.11 5.23
N ASP A 244 -10.55 27.32 5.35
CA ASP A 244 -11.75 27.77 4.66
C ASP A 244 -11.31 28.57 3.41
N VAL A 245 -11.70 28.06 2.25
CA VAL A 245 -11.44 28.68 0.93
C VAL A 245 -12.80 28.90 0.28
N ASP A 246 -13.35 30.09 0.38
CA ASP A 246 -14.66 30.47 -0.17
C ASP A 246 -15.80 29.49 0.24
N GLY A 247 -15.85 29.16 1.54
CA GLY A 247 -16.83 28.25 2.12
C GLY A 247 -16.50 26.76 1.93
N LEU A 248 -15.41 26.43 1.26
CA LEU A 248 -14.91 25.05 1.13
C LEU A 248 -13.92 24.72 2.24
N THR A 249 -14.14 23.63 2.96
CA THR A 249 -13.20 23.14 3.96
C THR A 249 -12.16 22.25 3.30
N LEU A 250 -10.90 22.70 3.30
CA LEU A 250 -9.77 21.97 2.70
C LEU A 250 -8.70 21.66 3.74
N ARG A 251 -8.00 20.55 3.54
CA ARG A 251 -6.82 20.17 4.34
C ARG A 251 -5.55 20.48 3.55
N LEU A 252 -4.55 21.03 4.24
CA LEU A 252 -3.23 21.32 3.70
C LEU A 252 -2.17 20.77 4.65
N ARG A 253 -1.14 20.12 4.11
CA ARG A 253 0.06 19.70 4.84
C ARG A 253 1.22 20.61 4.49
N THR A 254 1.85 21.21 5.50
CA THR A 254 2.97 22.15 5.29
C THR A 254 4.05 21.99 6.36
N THR A 255 5.26 22.37 6.02
CA THR A 255 6.37 22.54 6.97
C THR A 255 6.39 23.95 7.58
N ASP A 256 5.62 24.89 7.04
CA ASP A 256 5.49 26.25 7.59
C ASP A 256 4.85 26.22 8.98
N ARG A 257 5.50 26.91 9.93
CA ARG A 257 5.08 27.00 11.33
C ARG A 257 4.36 28.29 11.69
N ALA A 258 4.36 29.27 10.79
CA ALA A 258 3.85 30.61 11.09
C ALA A 258 2.31 30.68 11.05
N ALA A 259 1.65 29.91 10.18
CA ALA A 259 0.20 29.94 10.04
C ALA A 259 -0.50 29.29 11.24
N GLY A 260 -1.23 30.06 12.02
CA GLY A 260 -2.06 29.62 13.14
C GLY A 260 -3.56 29.80 12.88
N PRO A 261 -4.44 29.36 13.80
CA PRO A 261 -5.88 29.60 13.70
C PRO A 261 -6.20 31.09 13.50
N ASP A 262 -7.26 31.35 12.77
CA ASP A 262 -7.73 32.68 12.38
C ASP A 262 -6.78 33.50 11.50
N THR A 263 -5.63 32.96 11.09
CA THR A 263 -4.67 33.63 10.21
C THR A 263 -5.21 33.66 8.77
N PRO A 264 -5.29 34.83 8.11
CA PRO A 264 -5.52 34.90 6.67
C PRO A 264 -4.27 34.44 5.93
N VAL A 265 -4.47 33.60 4.93
CA VAL A 265 -3.38 33.01 4.11
C VAL A 265 -3.78 33.01 2.64
N THR A 266 -2.82 32.85 1.77
CA THR A 266 -3.06 32.61 0.36
C THR A 266 -2.59 31.19 0.03
N VAL A 267 -3.39 30.45 -0.72
CA VAL A 267 -3.15 29.03 -1.04
C VAL A 267 -3.04 28.85 -2.55
N ALA A 268 -1.97 28.24 -2.97
CA ALA A 268 -1.75 27.82 -4.35
C ALA A 268 -1.89 26.29 -4.49
N LEU A 269 -2.23 25.87 -5.70
CA LEU A 269 -2.33 24.48 -6.09
C LEU A 269 -1.15 24.12 -6.99
N SER A 270 -0.44 23.06 -6.67
CA SER A 270 0.55 22.44 -7.56
C SER A 270 -0.19 21.75 -8.70
N ALA A 271 -0.15 22.35 -9.89
CA ALA A 271 -1.00 21.96 -11.04
C ALA A 271 -0.73 20.52 -11.55
N ASP A 272 0.47 20.00 -11.36
CA ASP A 272 0.90 18.64 -11.71
C ASP A 272 0.37 17.56 -10.75
N ARG A 273 -0.22 17.96 -9.62
CA ARG A 273 -0.71 17.08 -8.55
C ARG A 273 -2.20 17.21 -8.27
N ALA A 274 -2.94 17.72 -9.23
CA ALA A 274 -4.39 17.87 -9.17
C ALA A 274 -5.02 17.08 -10.30
N HIS A 275 -6.11 16.37 -10.01
CA HIS A 275 -6.78 15.52 -10.99
C HIS A 275 -8.29 15.77 -10.98
N VAL A 276 -8.85 16.04 -12.17
CA VAL A 276 -10.29 16.22 -12.34
C VAL A 276 -10.93 14.89 -12.71
N THR A 277 -11.98 14.52 -11.98
CA THR A 277 -12.76 13.30 -12.24
C THR A 277 -14.24 13.65 -12.47
N PRO A 278 -15.00 12.84 -13.22
CA PRO A 278 -16.44 12.99 -13.27
C PRO A 278 -17.06 12.75 -11.87
N ILE A 279 -18.27 13.28 -11.66
CA ILE A 279 -19.07 12.89 -10.50
C ILE A 279 -19.64 11.50 -10.78
N VAL A 280 -19.19 10.51 -10.02
CA VAL A 280 -19.67 9.12 -10.07
C VAL A 280 -20.66 8.90 -8.94
#